data_a3d01d37d2d9473ed7319c5d55aaa5d2
#
_entry.id   a3d01d37d2d9473ed7319c5d55aaa5d2
#
_cell.length_a   1.000
_cell.length_b   1.000
_cell.length_c   1.000
_cell.angle_alpha   90.00
_cell.angle_beta   90.00
_cell.angle_gamma   90.00
#
_symmetry.space_group_name_H-M   'P 1'
#
loop_
_entity.id
_entity.type
_entity.pdbx_description
1 polymer ?
#
loop_
_entity_poly.entity_id
_entity_poly.type
_entity_poly.pdbx_seq_one_letter_code
_entity_poly.pdbx_strand_id
1 'polypeptide(L)'
;MNSNCAVFGCTITNRYTTMDTKALRQKILDLAIHGKLVPQDPNDEPASVLLERIKAEKERLITEGKIKRSKKSAKTSDTPHYENVPFEVPSSWVWCRLDDIVSFQGGYAYKSNTYVNQSDWQVIRIGNVKNDNLILDIQPVFVEDVIGKTTEKYLLKKDDILFTMTGTKGKRDYFYTAKVPSNKKNLLLNQRVGCLRCFSSEINIDFLCLVLKGEYVLDAIFSTETGNVSQGNIGSESTLNLNIAIPPLTEQHRIVVEIEKWFALIDQIEQGKSDLQSTIKQTKSKILDLAIHGKLVPQDPNDEPASELLKRINPNFTPCDNGHYTQLPEGWTVAPMQVLCSLVDGDKQNGIERTNLDVKYLRGERDAKTLTSGKYVTANSLLILVDGENSGEVFRTPIDGYQGSTFKQLLINENMNEEYVLQIINLHRKVLRESKVGSAIPHLNKKLFKAIEVPIPSYKEQQRIVMAINIAFKQLDLITESL
;
A
#
# COMPACT_ATOMS: atom_id res chain seq x y z
N MET A 1 5.24 -36.74 -54.54
CA MET A 1 4.38 -35.58 -54.21
C MET A 1 4.34 -35.47 -52.70
N ASN A 2 5.18 -34.62 -52.15
CA ASN A 2 5.34 -34.41 -50.73
C ASN A 2 4.52 -33.19 -50.31
N SER A 3 3.58 -33.38 -49.43
CA SER A 3 2.83 -32.29 -48.81
C SER A 3 3.32 -32.11 -47.37
N ASN A 4 4.19 -31.12 -47.17
CA ASN A 4 4.57 -30.64 -45.84
C ASN A 4 3.44 -29.76 -45.29
N CYS A 5 2.77 -30.23 -44.24
CA CYS A 5 1.85 -29.44 -43.42
C CYS A 5 2.66 -28.91 -42.22
N ALA A 6 3.09 -27.64 -42.25
CA ALA A 6 3.70 -26.95 -41.14
C ALA A 6 2.60 -26.54 -40.15
N VAL A 7 2.60 -27.19 -38.99
CA VAL A 7 1.77 -26.80 -37.87
C VAL A 7 2.42 -25.59 -37.19
N PHE A 8 1.87 -24.40 -37.41
CA PHE A 8 2.22 -23.20 -36.64
C PHE A 8 1.68 -23.38 -35.22
N GLY A 9 2.55 -23.70 -34.27
CA GLY A 9 2.30 -23.64 -32.86
C GLY A 9 2.21 -22.19 -32.40
N CYS A 10 0.98 -21.64 -32.34
CA CYS A 10 0.73 -20.36 -31.73
C CYS A 10 0.77 -20.55 -30.19
N THR A 11 1.93 -20.31 -29.59
CA THR A 11 2.05 -20.17 -28.12
C THR A 11 1.40 -18.85 -27.74
N ILE A 12 0.13 -18.91 -27.34
CA ILE A 12 -0.54 -17.80 -26.67
C ILE A 12 0.11 -17.65 -25.30
N THR A 13 1.13 -16.80 -25.21
CA THR A 13 1.61 -16.28 -23.93
C THR A 13 0.53 -15.34 -23.41
N ASN A 14 -0.39 -15.89 -22.62
CA ASN A 14 -1.35 -15.12 -21.84
C ASN A 14 -0.57 -14.33 -20.77
N ARG A 15 -0.01 -13.17 -21.14
CA ARG A 15 0.44 -12.18 -20.18
C ARG A 15 -0.82 -11.52 -19.63
N TYR A 16 -1.35 -12.04 -18.55
CA TYR A 16 -2.26 -11.29 -17.70
C TYR A 16 -1.46 -10.10 -17.13
N THR A 17 -1.56 -8.94 -17.79
CA THR A 17 -1.08 -7.69 -17.19
C THR A 17 -2.02 -7.37 -16.04
N THR A 18 -1.51 -7.41 -14.81
CA THR A 18 -2.25 -6.93 -13.64
C THR A 18 -2.76 -5.52 -13.93
N MET A 19 -4.06 -5.28 -13.72
CA MET A 19 -4.65 -3.97 -13.93
C MET A 19 -4.03 -2.95 -12.97
N ASP A 20 -3.27 -2.00 -13.52
CA ASP A 20 -2.74 -0.87 -12.74
C ASP A 20 -3.84 0.19 -12.54
N THR A 21 -4.53 0.08 -11.43
CA THR A 21 -5.62 0.99 -11.04
C THR A 21 -5.14 2.42 -10.85
N LYS A 22 -3.89 2.61 -10.44
CA LYS A 22 -3.29 3.95 -10.30
C LYS A 22 -3.07 4.60 -11.66
N ALA A 23 -2.51 3.86 -12.61
CA ALA A 23 -2.35 4.33 -13.99
C ALA A 23 -3.71 4.61 -14.65
N LEU A 24 -4.72 3.77 -14.37
CA LEU A 24 -6.07 3.99 -14.87
C LEU A 24 -6.70 5.28 -14.32
N ARG A 25 -6.59 5.56 -13.01
CA ARG A 25 -7.06 6.82 -12.41
C ARG A 25 -6.38 8.02 -13.06
N GLN A 26 -5.05 7.95 -13.25
CA GLN A 26 -4.30 9.02 -13.89
C GLN A 26 -4.75 9.23 -15.34
N LYS A 27 -5.03 8.16 -16.10
CA LYS A 27 -5.53 8.27 -17.47
C LYS A 27 -6.91 8.89 -17.56
N ILE A 28 -7.82 8.56 -16.63
CA ILE A 28 -9.16 9.16 -16.56
C ILE A 28 -9.04 10.67 -16.26
N LEU A 29 -8.19 11.03 -15.30
CA LEU A 29 -7.92 12.43 -14.96
C LEU A 29 -7.33 13.19 -16.17
N ASP A 30 -6.38 12.57 -16.87
CA ASP A 30 -5.79 13.14 -18.08
C ASP A 30 -6.84 13.39 -19.19
N LEU A 31 -7.74 12.44 -19.45
CA LEU A 31 -8.85 12.62 -20.36
C LEU A 31 -9.78 13.77 -19.94
N ALA A 32 -10.03 13.92 -18.65
CA ALA A 32 -10.88 14.98 -18.11
C ALA A 32 -10.29 16.37 -18.34
N ILE A 33 -9.02 16.56 -18.00
CA ILE A 33 -8.35 17.87 -18.12
C ILE A 33 -8.05 18.28 -19.57
N HIS A 34 -8.08 17.32 -20.51
CA HIS A 34 -7.96 17.58 -21.95
C HIS A 34 -9.33 17.74 -22.66
N GLY A 35 -10.44 17.75 -21.91
CA GLY A 35 -11.80 17.86 -22.47
C GLY A 35 -12.24 16.65 -23.31
N LYS A 36 -11.70 15.45 -23.00
CA LYS A 36 -11.95 14.19 -23.74
C LYS A 36 -12.77 13.17 -22.94
N LEU A 37 -13.12 13.46 -21.70
CA LEU A 37 -13.82 12.52 -20.82
C LEU A 37 -15.34 12.55 -21.04
N VAL A 38 -15.89 13.73 -21.27
CA VAL A 38 -17.33 13.94 -21.49
C VAL A 38 -17.57 14.61 -22.85
N PRO A 39 -18.73 14.41 -23.51
CA PRO A 39 -19.03 15.10 -24.76
C PRO A 39 -19.19 16.61 -24.53
N GLN A 40 -18.78 17.39 -25.52
CA GLN A 40 -19.00 18.83 -25.57
C GLN A 40 -20.48 19.12 -25.89
N ASP A 41 -21.07 20.06 -25.17
CA ASP A 41 -22.43 20.53 -25.46
C ASP A 41 -22.38 21.94 -26.08
N PRO A 42 -22.83 22.13 -27.33
CA PRO A 42 -22.79 23.45 -27.99
C PRO A 42 -23.72 24.47 -27.32
N ASN A 43 -24.65 24.06 -26.46
CA ASN A 43 -25.53 24.95 -25.71
C ASN A 43 -24.91 25.42 -24.37
N ASP A 44 -23.78 24.88 -23.98
CA ASP A 44 -23.07 25.36 -22.78
C ASP A 44 -22.56 26.80 -23.03
N GLU A 45 -22.71 27.66 -22.04
CA GLU A 45 -22.13 28.99 -22.10
C GLU A 45 -20.59 28.90 -22.17
N PRO A 46 -19.95 29.54 -23.17
CA PRO A 46 -18.48 29.46 -23.29
C PRO A 46 -17.73 29.91 -22.01
N ALA A 47 -16.67 29.20 -21.67
CA ALA A 47 -15.88 29.51 -20.46
C ALA A 47 -15.24 30.90 -20.47
N SER A 48 -15.08 31.55 -21.64
CA SER A 48 -14.64 32.95 -21.75
C SER A 48 -15.57 33.92 -21.05
N VAL A 49 -16.90 33.74 -21.20
CA VAL A 49 -17.92 34.54 -20.53
C VAL A 49 -17.91 34.34 -19.03
N LEU A 50 -17.74 33.07 -18.60
CA LEU A 50 -17.55 32.72 -17.20
C LEU A 50 -16.34 33.41 -16.60
N LEU A 51 -15.19 33.39 -17.31
CA LEU A 51 -13.95 34.01 -16.83
C LEU A 51 -14.05 35.53 -16.71
N GLU A 52 -14.77 36.18 -17.62
CA GLU A 52 -15.05 37.64 -17.54
C GLU A 52 -15.82 38.00 -16.27
N ARG A 53 -16.86 37.21 -15.93
CA ARG A 53 -17.61 37.41 -14.67
C ARG A 53 -16.74 37.22 -13.43
N ILE A 54 -15.88 36.19 -13.43
CA ILE A 54 -14.95 35.95 -12.32
C ILE A 54 -13.95 37.11 -12.16
N LYS A 55 -13.42 37.63 -13.29
CA LYS A 55 -12.54 38.81 -13.26
C LYS A 55 -13.25 40.06 -12.74
N ALA A 56 -14.49 40.28 -13.12
CA ALA A 56 -15.30 41.38 -12.59
C ALA A 56 -15.52 41.25 -11.07
N GLU A 57 -15.81 40.05 -10.58
CA GLU A 57 -15.93 39.78 -9.15
C GLU A 57 -14.59 40.00 -8.42
N LYS A 58 -13.46 39.57 -8.98
CA LYS A 58 -12.11 39.83 -8.45
C LYS A 58 -11.88 41.34 -8.29
N GLU A 59 -12.17 42.15 -9.31
CA GLU A 59 -12.03 43.60 -9.25
C GLU A 59 -12.96 44.25 -8.22
N ARG A 60 -14.20 43.74 -8.07
CA ARG A 60 -15.12 44.16 -7.03
C ARG A 60 -14.52 43.91 -5.64
N LEU A 61 -13.98 42.69 -5.39
CA LEU A 61 -13.35 42.33 -4.12
C LEU A 61 -12.11 43.18 -3.81
N ILE A 62 -11.33 43.60 -4.84
CA ILE A 62 -10.21 44.52 -4.71
C ILE A 62 -10.71 45.91 -4.31
N THR A 63 -11.73 46.41 -4.97
CA THR A 63 -12.33 47.73 -4.72
C THR A 63 -12.91 47.82 -3.30
N GLU A 64 -13.54 46.74 -2.84
CA GLU A 64 -14.05 46.61 -1.47
C GLU A 64 -12.95 46.41 -0.40
N GLY A 65 -11.68 46.32 -0.81
CA GLY A 65 -10.53 46.11 0.09
C GLY A 65 -10.49 44.71 0.72
N LYS A 66 -11.28 43.76 0.23
CA LYS A 66 -11.34 42.36 0.73
C LYS A 66 -10.11 41.54 0.30
N ILE A 67 -9.56 41.87 -0.88
CA ILE A 67 -8.33 41.25 -1.40
C ILE A 67 -7.37 42.33 -1.89
N LYS A 68 -6.06 42.04 -1.88
CA LYS A 68 -5.04 42.98 -2.34
C LYS A 68 -4.80 42.77 -3.84
N ARG A 69 -4.62 43.86 -4.60
CA ARG A 69 -4.20 43.80 -6.00
C ARG A 69 -2.81 43.18 -6.09
N SER A 70 -2.62 42.19 -6.94
CA SER A 70 -1.32 41.59 -7.22
C SER A 70 -0.37 42.64 -7.86
N LYS A 71 0.87 42.77 -7.39
CA LYS A 71 1.85 43.71 -7.90
C LYS A 71 2.24 43.51 -9.38
N LYS A 72 1.97 42.35 -9.95
CA LYS A 72 2.30 41.98 -11.34
C LYS A 72 1.13 42.18 -12.33
N SER A 73 -0.10 42.26 -11.87
CA SER A 73 -1.29 42.47 -12.70
C SER A 73 -1.30 43.82 -13.44
N ALA A 74 -0.43 44.75 -13.05
CA ALA A 74 -0.38 46.10 -13.64
C ALA A 74 0.45 46.22 -14.95
N LYS A 75 1.01 45.12 -15.48
CA LYS A 75 1.91 45.14 -16.65
C LYS A 75 1.51 44.21 -17.80
N THR A 76 0.37 43.57 -17.80
CA THR A 76 -0.08 42.74 -18.91
C THR A 76 -1.10 43.50 -19.75
N SER A 77 -0.77 43.69 -21.04
CA SER A 77 -1.64 44.26 -22.09
C SER A 77 -2.96 43.45 -22.20
N ASP A 78 -4.02 44.14 -22.60
CA ASP A 78 -5.43 43.67 -22.71
C ASP A 78 -5.71 42.51 -23.71
N THR A 79 -4.68 41.81 -24.17
CA THR A 79 -4.84 40.64 -25.03
C THR A 79 -4.30 39.39 -24.35
N PRO A 80 -5.16 38.42 -23.99
CA PRO A 80 -4.70 37.14 -23.47
C PRO A 80 -4.19 36.23 -24.60
N HIS A 81 -3.01 36.52 -25.13
CA HIS A 81 -2.26 35.59 -25.95
C HIS A 81 -1.47 34.67 -25.02
N TYR A 82 -2.05 33.50 -24.68
CA TYR A 82 -1.29 32.37 -24.13
C TYR A 82 -0.53 31.73 -25.30
N GLU A 83 0.62 32.30 -25.68
CA GLU A 83 1.45 31.83 -26.79
C GLU A 83 2.05 30.44 -26.53
N ASN A 84 2.05 29.96 -25.27
CA ASN A 84 2.58 28.66 -24.88
C ASN A 84 1.64 27.95 -23.89
N VAL A 85 0.52 27.45 -24.38
CA VAL A 85 -0.36 26.57 -23.59
C VAL A 85 0.20 25.14 -23.56
N PRO A 86 0.04 24.38 -22.46
CA PRO A 86 0.56 23.02 -22.36
C PRO A 86 0.03 22.04 -23.40
N PHE A 87 -1.24 22.22 -23.83
CA PHE A 87 -1.92 21.37 -24.82
C PHE A 87 -3.16 22.08 -25.39
N GLU A 88 -3.71 21.54 -26.47
CA GLU A 88 -4.95 22.04 -27.05
C GLU A 88 -6.16 21.58 -26.24
N VAL A 89 -7.14 22.46 -26.09
CA VAL A 89 -8.43 22.21 -25.39
C VAL A 89 -9.62 22.50 -26.34
N PRO A 90 -10.82 22.02 -26.04
CA PRO A 90 -12.04 22.36 -26.81
C PRO A 90 -12.23 23.87 -26.94
N SER A 91 -12.84 24.33 -28.03
CA SER A 91 -13.05 25.76 -28.32
C SER A 91 -13.95 26.47 -27.31
N SER A 92 -14.80 25.72 -26.59
CA SER A 92 -15.64 26.22 -25.49
C SER A 92 -14.85 26.51 -24.20
N TRP A 93 -13.63 26.00 -24.10
CA TRP A 93 -12.76 26.16 -22.94
C TRP A 93 -11.89 27.42 -23.06
N VAL A 94 -11.36 27.88 -21.93
CA VAL A 94 -10.41 28.99 -21.90
C VAL A 94 -9.24 28.68 -20.97
N TRP A 95 -8.04 29.06 -21.40
CA TRP A 95 -6.88 29.06 -20.53
C TRP A 95 -6.86 30.35 -19.68
N CYS A 96 -6.55 30.20 -18.39
CA CYS A 96 -6.31 31.34 -17.49
C CYS A 96 -5.19 30.99 -16.52
N ARG A 97 -4.68 32.00 -15.82
CA ARG A 97 -3.78 31.78 -14.69
C ARG A 97 -4.60 31.45 -13.45
N LEU A 98 -4.04 30.64 -12.57
CA LEU A 98 -4.73 30.30 -11.32
C LEU A 98 -5.05 31.54 -10.49
N ASP A 99 -4.19 32.60 -10.52
CA ASP A 99 -4.47 33.88 -9.85
C ASP A 99 -5.62 34.69 -10.45
N ASP A 100 -6.12 34.32 -11.64
CA ASP A 100 -7.33 34.94 -12.22
C ASP A 100 -8.61 34.48 -11.53
N ILE A 101 -8.60 33.28 -10.93
CA ILE A 101 -9.79 32.62 -10.39
C ILE A 101 -9.75 32.38 -8.87
N VAL A 102 -8.57 32.45 -8.24
CA VAL A 102 -8.41 32.23 -6.78
C VAL A 102 -7.55 33.30 -6.12
N SER A 103 -7.78 33.50 -4.81
CA SER A 103 -6.84 34.16 -3.92
C SER A 103 -6.00 33.13 -3.17
N PHE A 104 -4.75 33.49 -2.83
CA PHE A 104 -3.89 32.69 -1.98
C PHE A 104 -3.85 33.26 -0.56
N GLN A 105 -3.96 32.37 0.43
CA GLN A 105 -3.72 32.67 1.83
C GLN A 105 -2.64 31.74 2.39
N GLY A 106 -1.54 32.32 2.90
CA GLY A 106 -0.53 31.57 3.65
C GLY A 106 -0.95 31.43 5.11
N GLY A 107 -0.47 30.37 5.77
CA GLY A 107 -0.80 30.08 7.15
C GLY A 107 0.12 30.77 8.18
N TYR A 108 -0.20 30.60 9.46
CA TYR A 108 0.53 31.15 10.59
C TYR A 108 1.53 30.14 11.19
N ALA A 109 2.66 30.64 11.69
CA ALA A 109 3.70 29.85 12.33
C ALA A 109 3.37 29.59 13.81
N TYR A 110 2.47 28.65 14.08
CA TYR A 110 2.14 28.26 15.46
C TYR A 110 3.35 27.60 16.12
N LYS A 111 3.67 28.04 17.34
CA LYS A 111 4.78 27.48 18.14
C LYS A 111 4.32 26.22 18.88
N SER A 112 5.14 25.19 18.87
CA SER A 112 4.78 23.89 19.49
C SER A 112 4.53 23.97 20.99
N ASN A 113 5.14 24.93 21.69
CA ASN A 113 4.92 25.15 23.13
C ASN A 113 3.57 25.82 23.44
N THR A 114 2.80 26.23 22.43
CA THR A 114 1.45 26.80 22.60
C THR A 114 0.36 25.77 22.27
N TYR A 115 0.73 24.54 22.00
CA TYR A 115 -0.23 23.50 21.66
C TYR A 115 -0.88 22.92 22.92
N VAL A 116 -2.17 22.68 22.83
CA VAL A 116 -3.00 22.02 23.86
C VAL A 116 -3.63 20.75 23.30
N ASN A 117 -4.05 19.85 24.20
CA ASN A 117 -4.59 18.54 23.79
C ASN A 117 -6.00 18.67 23.19
N GLN A 118 -6.77 19.68 23.58
CA GLN A 118 -8.15 19.86 23.14
C GLN A 118 -8.56 21.34 23.20
N SER A 119 -9.25 21.81 22.17
CA SER A 119 -9.93 23.11 22.12
C SER A 119 -10.85 23.14 20.89
N ASP A 120 -11.62 24.23 20.72
CA ASP A 120 -12.42 24.46 19.51
C ASP A 120 -11.58 24.97 18.31
N TRP A 121 -10.29 25.24 18.51
CA TRP A 121 -9.37 25.79 17.52
C TRP A 121 -8.32 24.74 17.12
N GLN A 122 -8.54 24.06 16.00
CA GLN A 122 -7.63 23.05 15.47
C GLN A 122 -6.70 23.61 14.42
N VAL A 123 -5.39 23.37 14.56
CA VAL A 123 -4.38 23.80 13.60
C VAL A 123 -4.17 22.72 12.52
N ILE A 124 -4.42 23.08 11.28
CA ILE A 124 -4.25 22.20 10.11
C ILE A 124 -2.82 22.25 9.62
N ARG A 125 -2.12 21.11 9.71
CA ARG A 125 -0.71 20.95 9.33
C ARG A 125 -0.59 20.06 8.09
N ILE A 126 0.61 20.00 7.51
CA ILE A 126 0.89 19.16 6.31
C ILE A 126 0.47 17.70 6.47
N GLY A 127 0.59 17.13 7.67
CA GLY A 127 0.17 15.75 7.95
C GLY A 127 -1.34 15.52 7.81
N ASN A 128 -2.15 16.57 7.96
CA ASN A 128 -3.60 16.50 7.86
C ASN A 128 -4.10 16.57 6.41
N VAL A 129 -3.31 17.11 5.47
CA VAL A 129 -3.69 17.26 4.06
C VAL A 129 -3.13 16.11 3.26
N LYS A 130 -4.01 15.29 2.71
CA LYS A 130 -3.73 14.21 1.74
C LYS A 130 -4.50 14.48 0.46
N ASN A 131 -4.10 13.86 -0.66
CA ASN A 131 -4.90 14.00 -1.87
C ASN A 131 -6.35 13.59 -1.60
N ASP A 132 -7.28 14.49 -1.93
CA ASP A 132 -8.74 14.38 -1.77
C ASP A 132 -9.25 14.37 -0.31
N ASN A 133 -8.37 14.28 0.69
CA ASN A 133 -8.80 14.11 2.07
C ASN A 133 -8.14 15.08 3.04
N LEU A 134 -8.96 15.79 3.78
CA LEU A 134 -8.54 16.53 4.98
C LEU A 134 -8.81 15.67 6.21
N ILE A 135 -7.74 15.09 6.79
CA ILE A 135 -7.85 14.13 7.90
C ILE A 135 -7.61 14.87 9.22
N LEU A 136 -8.68 15.12 9.94
CA LEU A 136 -8.64 15.94 11.16
C LEU A 136 -8.11 15.18 12.38
N ASP A 137 -8.27 13.85 12.40
CA ASP A 137 -7.97 13.01 13.57
C ASP A 137 -6.54 12.44 13.59
N ILE A 138 -5.74 12.68 12.55
CA ILE A 138 -4.32 12.28 12.53
C ILE A 138 -3.50 13.30 13.32
N GLN A 139 -3.00 12.88 14.49
CA GLN A 139 -2.16 13.71 15.38
C GLN A 139 -2.71 15.14 15.51
N PRO A 140 -3.96 15.29 15.95
CA PRO A 140 -4.61 16.58 16.01
C PRO A 140 -3.84 17.53 16.94
N VAL A 141 -3.78 18.79 16.56
CA VAL A 141 -3.13 19.85 17.33
C VAL A 141 -4.10 21.00 17.49
N PHE A 142 -4.21 21.50 18.71
CA PHE A 142 -5.12 22.60 19.06
C PHE A 142 -4.34 23.76 19.68
N VAL A 143 -4.94 24.93 19.69
CA VAL A 143 -4.44 26.11 20.40
C VAL A 143 -5.53 26.67 21.30
N GLU A 144 -5.14 27.39 22.34
CA GLU A 144 -6.07 28.04 23.25
C GLU A 144 -6.93 29.09 22.55
N ASP A 145 -8.09 29.39 23.12
CA ASP A 145 -9.07 30.35 22.60
C ASP A 145 -8.47 31.74 22.32
N VAL A 146 -7.59 32.22 23.21
CA VAL A 146 -6.86 33.49 23.01
C VAL A 146 -6.02 33.48 21.72
N ILE A 147 -5.28 32.39 21.45
CA ILE A 147 -4.46 32.26 20.24
C ILE A 147 -5.38 32.12 19.03
N GLY A 148 -6.43 31.31 19.14
CA GLY A 148 -7.40 31.15 18.07
C GLY A 148 -8.01 32.48 17.63
N LYS A 149 -8.50 33.27 18.54
CA LYS A 149 -9.07 34.61 18.28
C LYS A 149 -8.04 35.60 17.71
N THR A 150 -6.82 35.63 18.22
CA THR A 150 -5.77 36.52 17.68
C THR A 150 -5.28 36.12 16.29
N THR A 151 -5.48 34.88 15.90
CA THR A 151 -5.11 34.33 14.60
C THR A 151 -6.30 34.04 13.70
N GLU A 152 -7.49 34.57 14.00
CA GLU A 152 -8.74 34.33 13.27
C GLU A 152 -8.65 34.66 11.76
N LYS A 153 -7.78 35.58 11.35
CA LYS A 153 -7.52 35.87 9.94
C LYS A 153 -7.03 34.64 9.14
N TYR A 154 -6.52 33.61 9.82
CA TYR A 154 -6.08 32.33 9.21
C TYR A 154 -7.14 31.24 9.30
N LEU A 155 -8.38 31.59 9.66
CA LEU A 155 -9.50 30.67 9.71
C LEU A 155 -9.84 30.17 8.30
N LEU A 156 -9.94 28.86 8.20
CA LEU A 156 -10.36 28.16 6.98
C LEU A 156 -11.88 28.22 6.86
N LYS A 157 -12.34 28.34 5.62
CA LYS A 157 -13.78 28.33 5.28
C LYS A 157 -14.11 27.04 4.53
N LYS A 158 -15.37 26.67 4.56
CA LYS A 158 -15.90 25.63 3.69
C LYS A 158 -15.49 25.92 2.24
N ASP A 159 -15.15 24.89 1.50
CA ASP A 159 -14.78 24.93 0.09
C ASP A 159 -13.42 25.64 -0.20
N ASP A 160 -12.64 26.06 0.83
CA ASP A 160 -11.25 26.40 0.64
C ASP A 160 -10.47 25.16 0.12
N ILE A 161 -9.56 25.37 -0.83
CA ILE A 161 -8.67 24.32 -1.32
C ILE A 161 -7.33 24.44 -0.60
N LEU A 162 -6.96 23.43 0.15
CA LEU A 162 -5.65 23.36 0.83
C LEU A 162 -4.65 22.62 -0.04
N PHE A 163 -3.40 23.01 0.03
CA PHE A 163 -2.32 22.22 -0.55
C PHE A 163 -1.05 22.27 0.33
N THR A 164 -0.30 21.18 0.33
CA THR A 164 0.95 21.08 1.09
C THR A 164 2.08 21.76 0.32
N MET A 165 2.80 22.67 0.98
CA MET A 165 3.83 23.52 0.36
C MET A 165 5.25 22.96 0.52
N THR A 166 5.45 21.94 1.35
CA THR A 166 6.77 21.40 1.67
C THR A 166 6.76 19.87 1.74
N GLY A 167 7.86 19.25 1.30
CA GLY A 167 8.08 17.81 1.38
C GLY A 167 9.53 17.44 1.08
N THR A 168 9.79 16.27 0.54
CA THR A 168 11.13 15.81 0.18
C THR A 168 11.51 16.30 -1.21
N LYS A 169 12.62 17.03 -1.32
CA LYS A 169 13.07 17.56 -2.61
C LYS A 169 13.25 16.44 -3.65
N GLY A 170 12.71 16.67 -4.84
CA GLY A 170 12.81 15.75 -5.99
C GLY A 170 11.94 14.49 -5.90
N LYS A 171 11.12 14.30 -4.83
CA LYS A 171 10.29 13.09 -4.68
C LYS A 171 8.81 13.26 -5.02
N ARG A 172 8.35 14.49 -5.26
CA ARG A 172 6.92 14.78 -5.51
C ARG A 172 5.97 14.18 -4.48
N ASP A 173 6.40 14.13 -3.19
CA ASP A 173 5.66 13.60 -2.05
C ASP A 173 4.90 14.68 -1.27
N TYR A 174 4.59 15.80 -1.92
CA TYR A 174 3.82 16.93 -1.43
C TYR A 174 3.07 17.62 -2.57
N PHE A 175 2.54 18.83 -2.36
CA PHE A 175 1.51 19.46 -3.20
C PHE A 175 0.20 18.67 -3.23
N TYR A 176 -0.05 17.91 -2.15
CA TYR A 176 -1.34 17.23 -1.97
C TYR A 176 -2.44 18.24 -1.77
N THR A 177 -3.56 18.06 -2.48
CA THR A 177 -4.69 18.98 -2.46
C THR A 177 -5.92 18.35 -1.81
N ALA A 178 -6.60 19.12 -0.95
CA ALA A 178 -7.84 18.71 -0.31
C ALA A 178 -8.79 19.90 -0.13
N LYS A 179 -10.10 19.64 -0.28
CA LYS A 179 -11.15 20.61 -0.01
C LYS A 179 -11.48 20.64 1.48
N VAL A 180 -11.69 21.82 2.04
CA VAL A 180 -12.17 22.00 3.41
C VAL A 180 -13.67 21.66 3.48
N PRO A 181 -14.07 20.63 4.23
CA PRO A 181 -15.48 20.26 4.38
C PRO A 181 -16.24 21.26 5.30
N SER A 182 -17.56 21.16 5.32
CA SER A 182 -18.33 21.77 6.41
C SER A 182 -17.92 21.19 7.74
N ASN A 183 -17.48 22.02 8.66
CA ASN A 183 -17.01 21.58 9.98
C ASN A 183 -17.56 22.48 11.08
N LYS A 184 -17.78 21.90 12.28
CA LYS A 184 -18.18 22.63 13.48
C LYS A 184 -17.01 23.26 14.23
N LYS A 185 -15.77 22.80 14.02
CA LYS A 185 -14.57 23.32 14.66
C LYS A 185 -13.96 24.47 13.86
N ASN A 186 -13.29 25.38 14.55
CA ASN A 186 -12.49 26.42 13.91
C ASN A 186 -11.16 25.83 13.42
N LEU A 187 -11.00 25.70 12.11
CA LEU A 187 -9.78 25.18 11.50
C LEU A 187 -8.84 26.32 11.16
N LEU A 188 -7.65 26.31 11.70
CA LEU A 188 -6.63 27.33 11.53
C LEU A 188 -5.50 26.85 10.61
N LEU A 189 -5.12 27.67 9.66
CA LEU A 189 -4.12 27.36 8.64
C LEU A 189 -2.69 27.49 9.18
N ASN A 190 -1.89 26.41 9.10
CA ASN A 190 -0.45 26.43 9.44
C ASN A 190 0.41 26.88 8.28
N GLN A 191 1.59 27.50 8.57
CA GLN A 191 2.51 28.11 7.60
C GLN A 191 3.01 27.19 6.46
N ARG A 192 2.94 25.86 6.63
CA ARG A 192 3.41 24.90 5.60
C ARG A 192 2.27 24.37 4.72
N VAL A 193 1.10 24.92 4.88
CA VAL A 193 -0.09 24.63 4.07
C VAL A 193 -0.54 25.91 3.41
N GLY A 194 -0.71 25.88 2.10
CA GLY A 194 -1.33 26.96 1.33
C GLY A 194 -2.82 26.77 1.26
N CYS A 195 -3.56 27.87 1.18
CA CYS A 195 -5.01 27.87 0.98
C CYS A 195 -5.35 28.69 -0.26
N LEU A 196 -6.11 28.09 -1.17
CA LEU A 196 -6.69 28.75 -2.34
C LEU A 196 -8.18 28.94 -2.09
N ARG A 197 -8.67 30.14 -2.33
CA ARG A 197 -10.08 30.49 -2.20
C ARG A 197 -10.58 31.09 -3.50
N CYS A 198 -11.55 30.43 -4.13
CA CYS A 198 -12.15 30.93 -5.37
C CYS A 198 -12.84 32.29 -5.16
N PHE A 199 -12.77 33.15 -6.17
CA PHE A 199 -13.45 34.47 -6.13
C PHE A 199 -14.94 34.33 -6.34
N SER A 200 -15.38 33.31 -7.06
CA SER A 200 -16.78 33.09 -7.43
C SER A 200 -17.18 31.63 -7.25
N SER A 201 -18.47 31.40 -6.99
CA SER A 201 -19.09 30.07 -7.00
C SER A 201 -19.26 29.47 -8.42
N GLU A 202 -18.90 30.23 -9.45
CA GLU A 202 -18.92 29.78 -10.84
C GLU A 202 -17.72 28.89 -11.23
N ILE A 203 -16.81 28.64 -10.29
CA ILE A 203 -15.80 27.57 -10.40
C ILE A 203 -16.24 26.40 -9.52
N ASN A 204 -16.36 25.23 -10.13
CA ASN A 204 -16.58 23.99 -9.39
C ASN A 204 -15.29 23.63 -8.65
N ILE A 205 -15.36 23.64 -7.31
CA ILE A 205 -14.20 23.42 -6.43
C ILE A 205 -13.62 22.00 -6.62
N ASP A 206 -14.48 21.00 -6.80
CA ASP A 206 -14.05 19.61 -7.00
C ASP A 206 -13.33 19.46 -8.35
N PHE A 207 -13.84 20.13 -9.41
CA PHE A 207 -13.13 20.21 -10.69
C PHE A 207 -11.74 20.85 -10.54
N LEU A 208 -11.63 21.98 -9.83
CA LEU A 208 -10.34 22.62 -9.62
C LEU A 208 -9.37 21.75 -8.82
N CYS A 209 -9.84 21.04 -7.79
CA CYS A 209 -9.05 20.07 -7.05
C CYS A 209 -8.54 18.94 -7.95
N LEU A 210 -9.33 18.47 -8.91
CA LEU A 210 -8.90 17.46 -9.89
C LEU A 210 -7.82 18.00 -10.83
N VAL A 211 -8.00 19.22 -11.36
CA VAL A 211 -7.02 19.85 -12.26
C VAL A 211 -5.66 20.03 -11.57
N LEU A 212 -5.65 20.46 -10.30
CA LEU A 212 -4.42 20.66 -9.52
C LEU A 212 -3.63 19.35 -9.27
N LYS A 213 -4.23 18.18 -9.50
CA LYS A 213 -3.59 16.85 -9.45
C LYS A 213 -3.17 16.33 -10.82
N GLY A 214 -3.50 17.06 -11.89
CA GLY A 214 -3.11 16.71 -13.26
C GLY A 214 -1.59 16.72 -13.44
N GLU A 215 -1.06 15.76 -14.22
CA GLU A 215 0.38 15.60 -14.40
C GLU A 215 1.04 16.87 -14.94
N TYR A 216 0.40 17.57 -15.89
CA TYR A 216 0.93 18.82 -16.43
C TYR A 216 1.07 19.95 -15.37
N VAL A 217 0.15 19.98 -14.38
CA VAL A 217 0.24 20.93 -13.25
C VAL A 217 1.36 20.52 -12.31
N LEU A 218 1.45 19.22 -12.03
CA LEU A 218 2.52 18.68 -11.18
C LEU A 218 3.89 18.92 -11.82
N ASP A 219 4.05 18.68 -13.12
CA ASP A 219 5.29 18.98 -13.85
C ASP A 219 5.64 20.49 -13.79
N ALA A 220 4.67 21.35 -14.06
CA ALA A 220 4.86 22.79 -14.01
C ALA A 220 5.27 23.28 -12.62
N ILE A 221 4.57 22.81 -11.57
CA ILE A 221 4.83 23.29 -10.20
C ILE A 221 6.15 22.75 -9.64
N PHE A 222 6.45 21.46 -9.85
CA PHE A 222 7.70 20.86 -9.38
C PHE A 222 8.93 21.33 -10.14
N SER A 223 8.78 21.86 -11.39
CA SER A 223 9.87 22.55 -12.09
C SER A 223 10.33 23.83 -11.38
N THR A 224 9.47 24.42 -10.53
CA THR A 224 9.75 25.61 -9.73
C THR A 224 10.21 25.29 -8.31
N GLU A 225 10.41 24.01 -7.99
CA GLU A 225 10.78 23.57 -6.65
C GLU A 225 12.08 24.21 -6.17
N THR A 226 12.03 24.79 -4.99
CA THR A 226 13.20 25.37 -4.29
C THR A 226 13.53 24.56 -3.03
N GLY A 227 14.58 24.90 -2.32
CA GLY A 227 14.94 24.30 -1.03
C GLY A 227 16.25 23.53 -1.04
N ASN A 228 16.59 22.92 0.12
CA ASN A 228 17.84 22.20 0.36
C ASN A 228 17.70 20.71 0.00
N VAL A 229 18.81 19.95 0.11
CA VAL A 229 18.89 18.52 -0.26
C VAL A 229 17.80 17.65 0.38
N SER A 230 17.33 17.99 1.59
CA SER A 230 16.34 17.21 2.34
C SER A 230 14.93 17.80 2.36
N GLN A 231 14.75 19.05 1.94
CA GLN A 231 13.46 19.73 1.99
C GLN A 231 13.18 20.50 0.72
N GLY A 232 12.14 20.11 -0.02
CA GLY A 232 11.58 20.86 -1.14
C GLY A 232 10.50 21.84 -0.67
N ASN A 233 10.38 22.97 -1.38
CA ASN A 233 9.36 23.98 -1.12
C ASN A 233 8.77 24.50 -2.43
N ILE A 234 7.46 24.71 -2.44
CA ILE A 234 6.71 25.37 -3.51
C ILE A 234 6.22 26.73 -3.01
N GLY A 235 6.50 27.76 -3.78
CA GLY A 235 6.13 29.14 -3.47
C GLY A 235 4.69 29.46 -3.89
N SER A 236 4.07 30.41 -3.21
CA SER A 236 2.74 30.93 -3.57
C SER A 236 2.71 31.57 -4.96
N GLU A 237 3.78 32.26 -5.35
CA GLU A 237 3.89 32.90 -6.67
C GLU A 237 3.92 31.86 -7.79
N SER A 238 4.68 30.79 -7.65
CA SER A 238 4.72 29.68 -8.59
C SER A 238 3.34 29.02 -8.72
N THR A 239 2.67 28.80 -7.60
CA THR A 239 1.30 28.21 -7.58
C THR A 239 0.31 29.12 -8.32
N LEU A 240 0.27 30.41 -8.02
CA LEU A 240 -0.65 31.37 -8.65
C LEU A 240 -0.38 31.59 -10.14
N ASN A 241 0.84 31.33 -10.61
CA ASN A 241 1.23 31.45 -12.02
C ASN A 241 0.89 30.20 -12.85
N LEU A 242 0.34 29.13 -12.28
CA LEU A 242 -0.08 27.93 -13.01
C LEU A 242 -1.12 28.27 -14.08
N ASN A 243 -0.93 27.75 -15.29
CA ASN A 243 -1.91 27.82 -16.35
C ASN A 243 -2.97 26.73 -16.14
N ILE A 244 -4.23 27.12 -16.09
CA ILE A 244 -5.39 26.23 -15.85
C ILE A 244 -6.35 26.36 -17.01
N ALA A 245 -6.75 25.24 -17.58
CA ALA A 245 -7.82 25.18 -18.58
C ALA A 245 -9.18 25.08 -17.90
N ILE A 246 -10.09 25.99 -18.18
CA ILE A 246 -11.42 26.07 -17.56
C ILE A 246 -12.47 25.77 -18.61
N PRO A 247 -13.30 24.73 -18.41
CA PRO A 247 -14.51 24.44 -19.21
C PRO A 247 -15.70 25.32 -18.81
N PRO A 248 -16.78 25.34 -19.60
CA PRO A 248 -18.09 25.80 -19.16
C PRO A 248 -18.48 25.21 -17.80
N LEU A 249 -19.18 25.99 -16.96
CA LEU A 249 -19.54 25.53 -15.59
C LEU A 249 -20.33 24.23 -15.58
N THR A 250 -21.27 24.08 -16.51
CA THR A 250 -22.08 22.87 -16.68
C THR A 250 -21.19 21.66 -17.03
N GLU A 251 -20.18 21.86 -17.87
CA GLU A 251 -19.22 20.83 -18.23
C GLU A 251 -18.29 20.47 -17.04
N GLN A 252 -17.87 21.46 -16.23
CA GLN A 252 -17.13 21.16 -14.97
C GLN A 252 -17.90 20.17 -14.10
N HIS A 253 -19.22 20.37 -13.94
CA HIS A 253 -20.05 19.44 -13.16
C HIS A 253 -20.16 18.06 -13.81
N ARG A 254 -20.34 17.98 -15.15
CA ARG A 254 -20.37 16.68 -15.86
C ARG A 254 -19.07 15.93 -15.71
N ILE A 255 -17.93 16.62 -15.81
CA ILE A 255 -16.59 16.03 -15.62
C ILE A 255 -16.45 15.45 -14.21
N VAL A 256 -16.81 16.21 -13.17
CA VAL A 256 -16.72 15.75 -11.77
C VAL A 256 -17.56 14.49 -11.57
N VAL A 257 -18.83 14.52 -11.99
CA VAL A 257 -19.74 13.36 -11.85
C VAL A 257 -19.20 12.12 -12.59
N GLU A 258 -18.65 12.29 -13.79
CA GLU A 258 -18.12 11.17 -14.55
C GLU A 258 -16.83 10.61 -13.93
N ILE A 259 -15.93 11.46 -13.41
CA ILE A 259 -14.74 11.02 -12.68
C ILE A 259 -15.12 10.26 -11.41
N GLU A 260 -16.06 10.79 -10.61
CA GLU A 260 -16.53 10.13 -9.38
C GLU A 260 -17.09 8.74 -9.68
N LYS A 261 -17.85 8.59 -10.74
CA LYS A 261 -18.38 7.30 -11.21
C LYS A 261 -17.25 6.32 -11.58
N TRP A 262 -16.27 6.76 -12.37
CA TRP A 262 -15.13 5.92 -12.74
C TRP A 262 -14.27 5.54 -11.53
N PHE A 263 -14.01 6.48 -10.62
CA PHE A 263 -13.23 6.22 -9.43
C PHE A 263 -13.94 5.25 -8.48
N ALA A 264 -15.26 5.38 -8.32
CA ALA A 264 -16.05 4.42 -7.55
C ALA A 264 -15.98 3.00 -8.13
N LEU A 265 -15.99 2.85 -9.46
CA LEU A 265 -15.79 1.54 -10.11
C LEU A 265 -14.39 0.98 -9.85
N ILE A 266 -13.37 1.83 -9.89
CA ILE A 266 -11.99 1.42 -9.58
C ILE A 266 -11.87 1.01 -8.10
N ASP A 267 -12.49 1.75 -7.17
CA ASP A 267 -12.53 1.40 -5.75
C ASP A 267 -13.19 0.02 -5.52
N GLN A 268 -14.27 -0.28 -6.24
CA GLN A 268 -14.93 -1.59 -6.19
C GLN A 268 -14.00 -2.71 -6.68
N ILE A 269 -13.22 -2.46 -7.75
CA ILE A 269 -12.23 -3.43 -8.26
C ILE A 269 -11.12 -3.65 -7.22
N GLU A 270 -10.58 -2.60 -6.63
CA GLU A 270 -9.54 -2.68 -5.60
C GLU A 270 -10.03 -3.42 -4.36
N GLN A 271 -11.25 -3.12 -3.90
CA GLN A 271 -11.88 -3.82 -2.78
C GLN A 271 -12.09 -5.31 -3.10
N GLY A 272 -12.64 -5.62 -4.29
CA GLY A 272 -12.85 -7.01 -4.73
C GLY A 272 -11.54 -7.81 -4.79
N LYS A 273 -10.43 -7.21 -5.25
CA LYS A 273 -9.09 -7.83 -5.20
C LYS A 273 -8.65 -8.12 -3.77
N SER A 274 -8.81 -7.16 -2.87
CA SER A 274 -8.45 -7.31 -1.44
C SER A 274 -9.26 -8.42 -0.77
N ASP A 275 -10.56 -8.47 -1.04
CA ASP A 275 -11.47 -9.48 -0.48
C ASP A 275 -11.13 -10.88 -0.99
N LEU A 276 -10.81 -11.00 -2.29
CA LEU A 276 -10.41 -12.27 -2.89
C LEU A 276 -9.06 -12.77 -2.33
N GLN A 277 -8.08 -11.88 -2.14
CA GLN A 277 -6.80 -12.22 -1.48
C GLN A 277 -7.03 -12.73 -0.05
N SER A 278 -7.92 -12.06 0.70
CA SER A 278 -8.32 -12.50 2.05
C SER A 278 -8.97 -13.88 2.03
N THR A 279 -9.90 -14.11 1.10
CA THR A 279 -10.59 -15.37 0.92
C THR A 279 -9.62 -16.51 0.56
N ILE A 280 -8.67 -16.25 -0.34
CA ILE A 280 -7.61 -17.23 -0.70
C ILE A 280 -6.80 -17.62 0.53
N LYS A 281 -6.40 -16.65 1.35
CA LYS A 281 -5.65 -16.91 2.59
C LYS A 281 -6.45 -17.76 3.58
N GLN A 282 -7.74 -17.46 3.75
CA GLN A 282 -8.65 -18.25 4.60
C GLN A 282 -8.83 -19.66 4.05
N THR A 283 -8.99 -19.82 2.72
CA THR A 283 -9.13 -21.10 2.05
C THR A 283 -7.88 -21.96 2.24
N LYS A 284 -6.66 -21.40 2.08
CA LYS A 284 -5.40 -22.11 2.37
C LYS A 284 -5.36 -22.60 3.82
N SER A 285 -5.75 -21.75 4.78
CA SER A 285 -5.82 -22.14 6.19
C SER A 285 -6.82 -23.28 6.42
N LYS A 286 -7.98 -23.24 5.76
CA LYS A 286 -9.00 -24.30 5.86
C LYS A 286 -8.56 -25.61 5.25
N ILE A 287 -7.83 -25.59 4.14
CA ILE A 287 -7.24 -26.80 3.53
C ILE A 287 -6.26 -27.47 4.52
N LEU A 288 -5.39 -26.68 5.17
CA LEU A 288 -4.48 -27.21 6.19
C LEU A 288 -5.25 -27.77 7.40
N ASP A 289 -6.29 -27.09 7.85
CA ASP A 289 -7.15 -27.58 8.93
C ASP A 289 -7.82 -28.92 8.58
N LEU A 290 -8.34 -29.08 7.36
CA LEU A 290 -8.89 -30.35 6.89
C LEU A 290 -7.81 -31.43 6.81
N ALA A 291 -6.60 -31.08 6.41
CA ALA A 291 -5.47 -32.01 6.33
C ALA A 291 -5.10 -32.61 7.68
N ILE A 292 -4.97 -31.79 8.73
CA ILE A 292 -4.59 -32.26 10.06
C ILE A 292 -5.71 -33.01 10.81
N HIS A 293 -6.93 -32.89 10.32
CA HIS A 293 -8.08 -33.64 10.88
C HIS A 293 -8.46 -34.89 10.04
N GLY A 294 -7.62 -35.26 9.05
CA GLY A 294 -7.84 -36.42 8.20
C GLY A 294 -9.07 -36.31 7.29
N LYS A 295 -9.48 -35.07 6.94
CA LYS A 295 -10.67 -34.78 6.13
C LYS A 295 -10.33 -34.30 4.70
N LEU A 296 -9.04 -34.22 4.35
CA LEU A 296 -8.62 -33.70 3.05
C LEU A 296 -8.54 -34.81 1.99
N VAL A 297 -8.14 -35.98 2.37
CA VAL A 297 -8.00 -37.13 1.46
C VAL A 297 -8.72 -38.36 2.04
N PRO A 298 -9.17 -39.33 1.21
CA PRO A 298 -9.79 -40.56 1.71
C PRO A 298 -8.75 -41.42 2.44
N GLN A 299 -9.24 -42.11 3.49
CA GLN A 299 -8.46 -43.08 4.25
C GLN A 299 -8.29 -44.36 3.43
N ASP A 300 -7.13 -45.02 3.53
CA ASP A 300 -6.89 -46.35 2.98
C ASP A 300 -6.70 -47.36 4.13
N PRO A 301 -7.58 -48.32 4.31
CA PRO A 301 -7.47 -49.29 5.41
C PRO A 301 -6.26 -50.21 5.31
N ASN A 302 -5.59 -50.26 4.15
CA ASN A 302 -4.35 -51.02 3.96
C ASN A 302 -3.08 -50.24 4.32
N ASP A 303 -3.21 -48.97 4.68
CA ASP A 303 -2.07 -48.21 5.14
C ASP A 303 -1.61 -48.67 6.52
N GLU A 304 -0.29 -48.68 6.73
CA GLU A 304 0.32 -48.98 8.00
C GLU A 304 -0.14 -47.98 9.08
N PRO A 305 -0.59 -48.41 10.26
CA PRO A 305 -0.93 -47.47 11.33
C PRO A 305 0.24 -46.56 11.74
N ALA A 306 -0.05 -45.28 12.03
CA ALA A 306 0.96 -44.31 12.44
C ALA A 306 1.76 -44.70 13.72
N SER A 307 1.17 -45.54 14.57
CA SER A 307 1.83 -46.09 15.74
C SER A 307 3.09 -46.93 15.38
N GLU A 308 3.04 -47.69 14.29
CA GLU A 308 4.17 -48.48 13.81
C GLU A 308 5.28 -47.56 13.21
N LEU A 309 4.87 -46.52 12.48
CA LEU A 309 5.77 -45.48 12.02
C LEU A 309 6.53 -44.85 13.18
N LEU A 310 5.83 -44.43 14.23
CA LEU A 310 6.41 -43.74 15.39
C LEU A 310 7.28 -44.67 16.25
N LYS A 311 7.01 -45.96 16.32
CA LYS A 311 7.90 -46.91 16.95
C LYS A 311 9.27 -47.01 16.24
N ARG A 312 9.33 -46.82 14.92
CA ARG A 312 10.60 -46.77 14.18
C ARG A 312 11.40 -45.52 14.54
N ILE A 313 10.71 -44.38 14.81
CA ILE A 313 11.35 -43.14 15.24
C ILE A 313 11.83 -43.23 16.69
N ASN A 314 11.00 -43.79 17.57
CA ASN A 314 11.28 -43.98 18.98
C ASN A 314 10.64 -45.30 19.46
N PRO A 315 11.42 -46.38 19.66
CA PRO A 315 10.92 -47.69 20.12
C PRO A 315 10.09 -47.63 21.40
N ASN A 316 10.35 -46.67 22.26
CA ASN A 316 9.64 -46.46 23.52
C ASN A 316 8.50 -45.42 23.40
N PHE A 317 8.08 -45.09 22.18
CA PHE A 317 7.01 -44.13 21.98
C PHE A 317 5.70 -44.63 22.59
N THR A 318 5.11 -43.78 23.40
CA THR A 318 3.74 -43.96 23.94
C THR A 318 2.89 -42.85 23.32
N PRO A 319 1.75 -43.18 22.68
CA PRO A 319 0.84 -42.19 22.13
C PRO A 319 0.45 -41.15 23.19
N CYS A 320 0.41 -39.90 22.80
CA CYS A 320 -0.17 -38.84 23.62
C CYS A 320 -1.69 -39.09 23.74
N ASP A 321 -2.27 -38.66 24.85
CA ASP A 321 -3.73 -38.53 24.91
C ASP A 321 -4.19 -37.53 23.85
N ASN A 322 -5.24 -37.87 23.07
CA ASN A 322 -5.71 -37.09 21.92
C ASN A 322 -6.40 -35.76 22.31
N GLY A 323 -6.07 -35.19 23.44
CA GLY A 323 -6.79 -34.11 24.15
C GLY A 323 -7.31 -32.96 23.33
N HIS A 324 -6.59 -32.51 22.27
CA HIS A 324 -7.03 -31.46 21.37
C HIS A 324 -7.65 -31.95 20.06
N TYR A 325 -7.50 -33.26 19.73
CA TYR A 325 -7.98 -33.88 18.49
C TYR A 325 -8.99 -34.97 18.79
N THR A 326 -10.22 -34.58 19.08
CA THR A 326 -11.28 -35.50 19.56
C THR A 326 -11.84 -36.48 18.53
N GLN A 327 -11.52 -36.33 17.25
CA GLN A 327 -12.06 -37.15 16.14
C GLN A 327 -11.03 -37.36 15.03
N LEU A 328 -9.90 -37.99 15.35
CA LEU A 328 -8.95 -38.40 14.32
C LEU A 328 -9.42 -39.71 13.66
N PRO A 329 -9.07 -39.94 12.37
CA PRO A 329 -9.33 -41.20 11.69
C PRO A 329 -8.65 -42.38 12.41
N GLU A 330 -9.20 -43.57 12.17
CA GLU A 330 -8.57 -44.81 12.63
C GLU A 330 -7.17 -44.95 12.03
N GLY A 331 -6.22 -45.46 12.84
CA GLY A 331 -4.82 -45.60 12.42
C GLY A 331 -3.96 -44.34 12.59
N TRP A 332 -4.57 -43.18 12.88
CA TRP A 332 -3.82 -41.98 13.24
C TRP A 332 -3.42 -41.98 14.71
N THR A 333 -2.37 -41.24 15.05
CA THR A 333 -1.95 -41.01 16.43
C THR A 333 -1.42 -39.60 16.60
N VAL A 334 -1.29 -39.12 17.83
CA VAL A 334 -0.74 -37.78 18.12
C VAL A 334 0.65 -37.92 18.74
N ALA A 335 1.59 -37.12 18.25
CA ALA A 335 2.92 -37.03 18.82
C ALA A 335 3.38 -35.56 18.97
N PRO A 336 4.16 -35.21 20.02
CA PRO A 336 4.71 -33.88 20.12
C PRO A 336 5.79 -33.64 19.06
N MET A 337 5.91 -32.40 18.58
CA MET A 337 6.82 -32.00 17.49
C MET A 337 8.27 -32.45 17.76
N GLN A 338 8.71 -32.46 19.01
CA GLN A 338 10.06 -32.93 19.41
C GLN A 338 10.37 -34.38 19.06
N VAL A 339 9.37 -35.22 18.80
CA VAL A 339 9.55 -36.60 18.33
C VAL A 339 9.84 -36.63 16.82
N LEU A 340 9.31 -35.67 16.08
CA LEU A 340 9.33 -35.62 14.62
C LEU A 340 10.54 -34.88 14.06
N CYS A 341 11.05 -33.89 14.81
CA CYS A 341 12.15 -33.05 14.36
C CYS A 341 12.99 -32.49 15.53
N SER A 342 14.18 -32.05 15.20
CA SER A 342 15.11 -31.39 16.14
C SER A 342 15.67 -30.09 15.59
N LEU A 343 16.03 -29.18 16.51
CA LEU A 343 16.71 -27.91 16.20
C LEU A 343 18.18 -28.00 16.59
N VAL A 344 19.05 -27.95 15.59
CA VAL A 344 20.51 -28.09 15.79
C VAL A 344 21.26 -26.90 15.20
N ASP A 345 22.53 -26.79 15.49
CA ASP A 345 23.41 -25.87 14.79
C ASP A 345 24.21 -26.63 13.72
N GLY A 346 24.53 -25.93 12.64
CA GLY A 346 25.47 -26.46 11.66
C GLY A 346 26.90 -26.61 12.23
N ASP A 347 27.74 -27.39 11.56
CA ASP A 347 29.10 -27.65 11.97
C ASP A 347 29.97 -26.40 11.89
N LYS A 348 30.72 -26.10 12.96
CA LYS A 348 31.61 -24.95 12.95
C LYS A 348 32.77 -25.15 11.99
N GLN A 349 32.92 -24.22 11.04
CA GLN A 349 34.05 -24.19 10.09
C GLN A 349 34.73 -22.83 10.14
N ASN A 350 36.04 -22.82 9.94
CA ASN A 350 36.86 -21.62 9.89
C ASN A 350 37.81 -21.67 8.69
N GLY A 351 38.18 -20.52 8.14
CA GLY A 351 39.15 -20.40 7.07
C GLY A 351 38.61 -20.72 5.66
N ILE A 352 37.32 -21.00 5.52
CA ILE A 352 36.69 -21.27 4.23
C ILE A 352 35.69 -20.15 3.95
N GLU A 353 35.83 -19.47 2.84
CA GLU A 353 34.89 -18.43 2.42
C GLU A 353 33.60 -19.03 1.86
N ARG A 354 32.47 -18.66 2.47
CA ARG A 354 31.13 -19.13 2.08
C ARG A 354 30.08 -18.04 2.21
N THR A 355 28.98 -18.18 1.49
CA THR A 355 27.82 -17.30 1.59
C THR A 355 27.19 -17.35 2.98
N ASN A 356 26.90 -16.17 3.55
CA ASN A 356 26.09 -16.03 4.77
C ASN A 356 24.61 -16.18 4.42
N LEU A 357 23.99 -17.28 4.82
CA LEU A 357 22.58 -17.60 4.60
C LEU A 357 21.71 -16.93 5.69
N ASP A 358 21.69 -15.60 5.70
CA ASP A 358 20.82 -14.84 6.61
C ASP A 358 19.43 -14.56 6.01
N VAL A 359 18.53 -14.06 6.85
CA VAL A 359 17.11 -13.82 6.49
C VAL A 359 16.96 -12.95 5.24
N LYS A 360 17.74 -11.87 5.12
CA LYS A 360 17.62 -10.93 3.98
C LYS A 360 18.06 -11.58 2.67
N TYR A 361 19.15 -12.38 2.71
CA TYR A 361 19.60 -13.14 1.56
C TYR A 361 18.57 -14.20 1.16
N LEU A 362 18.08 -14.99 2.12
CA LEU A 362 17.11 -16.08 1.84
C LEU A 362 15.75 -15.56 1.35
N ARG A 363 15.40 -14.31 1.65
CA ARG A 363 14.20 -13.64 1.11
C ARG A 363 14.43 -12.93 -0.23
N GLY A 364 15.67 -12.89 -0.74
CA GLY A 364 16.00 -12.14 -1.94
C GLY A 364 16.00 -10.60 -1.76
N GLU A 365 16.06 -10.14 -0.51
CA GLU A 365 16.06 -8.70 -0.19
C GLU A 365 17.45 -8.06 -0.28
N ARG A 366 18.49 -8.88 -0.44
CA ARG A 366 19.88 -8.45 -0.47
C ARG A 366 20.77 -9.47 -1.18
N ASP A 367 21.81 -8.98 -1.87
CA ASP A 367 22.87 -9.80 -2.45
C ASP A 367 23.63 -10.60 -1.41
N ALA A 368 24.30 -11.66 -1.87
CA ALA A 368 25.10 -12.54 -1.04
C ALA A 368 26.24 -11.79 -0.34
N LYS A 369 26.41 -12.04 0.96
CA LYS A 369 27.61 -11.66 1.72
C LYS A 369 28.40 -12.91 2.02
N THR A 370 29.72 -12.84 1.97
CA THR A 370 30.61 -13.95 2.33
C THR A 370 31.14 -13.77 3.74
N LEU A 371 31.40 -14.90 4.41
CA LEU A 371 32.06 -15.01 5.69
C LEU A 371 33.16 -16.05 5.57
N THR A 372 34.23 -15.88 6.35
CA THR A 372 35.36 -16.83 6.42
C THR A 372 35.24 -17.86 7.57
N SER A 373 34.19 -17.73 8.37
CA SER A 373 33.89 -18.65 9.46
C SER A 373 32.42 -18.64 9.80
N GLY A 374 31.88 -19.76 10.25
CA GLY A 374 30.46 -19.86 10.62
C GLY A 374 30.05 -21.31 10.89
N LYS A 375 28.73 -21.49 11.06
CA LYS A 375 28.06 -22.80 11.16
C LYS A 375 27.70 -23.26 9.78
N TYR A 376 28.41 -24.25 9.25
CA TYR A 376 28.21 -24.77 7.90
C TYR A 376 26.88 -25.56 7.77
N VAL A 377 26.17 -25.32 6.70
CA VAL A 377 25.00 -26.09 6.26
C VAL A 377 25.08 -26.33 4.76
N THR A 378 24.62 -27.50 4.34
CA THR A 378 24.56 -27.87 2.92
C THR A 378 23.38 -27.23 2.20
N ALA A 379 23.42 -27.19 0.89
CA ALA A 379 22.24 -26.91 0.06
C ALA A 379 21.08 -27.86 0.43
N ASN A 380 19.86 -27.38 0.22
CA ASN A 380 18.62 -28.08 0.59
C ASN A 380 18.40 -28.33 2.09
N SER A 381 19.28 -27.83 2.97
CA SER A 381 19.02 -27.84 4.42
C SER A 381 17.83 -26.94 4.78
N LEU A 382 17.07 -27.32 5.81
CA LEU A 382 16.00 -26.49 6.35
C LEU A 382 16.55 -25.62 7.49
N LEU A 383 16.32 -24.31 7.40
CA LEU A 383 16.66 -23.34 8.43
C LEU A 383 15.38 -22.72 9.01
N ILE A 384 15.15 -22.85 10.31
CA ILE A 384 14.04 -22.21 11.00
C ILE A 384 14.52 -20.94 11.71
N LEU A 385 13.80 -19.84 11.50
CA LEU A 385 14.07 -18.57 12.17
C LEU A 385 13.71 -18.66 13.66
N VAL A 386 14.72 -18.51 14.54
CA VAL A 386 14.51 -18.59 15.99
C VAL A 386 14.54 -17.23 16.68
N ASP A 387 15.08 -16.19 16.01
CA ASP A 387 15.19 -14.85 16.56
C ASP A 387 14.57 -13.83 15.59
N GLY A 388 13.75 -12.91 16.12
CA GLY A 388 13.10 -11.84 15.35
C GLY A 388 11.58 -11.98 15.28
N GLU A 389 10.94 -10.98 14.65
CA GLU A 389 9.47 -10.88 14.59
C GLU A 389 8.77 -12.04 13.86
N ASN A 390 9.44 -12.65 12.88
CA ASN A 390 8.91 -13.75 12.09
C ASN A 390 9.44 -15.12 12.55
N SER A 391 9.81 -15.26 13.83
CA SER A 391 10.28 -16.54 14.38
C SER A 391 9.28 -17.68 14.09
N GLY A 392 9.82 -18.86 13.74
CA GLY A 392 9.05 -20.00 13.24
C GLY A 392 8.95 -20.08 11.70
N GLU A 393 9.48 -19.10 10.96
CA GLU A 393 9.58 -19.18 9.50
C GLU A 393 10.68 -20.15 9.09
N VAL A 394 10.39 -21.03 8.13
CA VAL A 394 11.33 -22.03 7.64
C VAL A 394 11.77 -21.69 6.23
N PHE A 395 13.05 -21.80 5.96
CA PHE A 395 13.68 -21.59 4.66
C PHE A 395 14.44 -22.83 4.24
N ARG A 396 14.44 -23.12 2.95
CA ARG A 396 15.32 -24.12 2.36
C ARG A 396 16.54 -23.42 1.77
N THR A 397 17.73 -23.88 2.11
CA THR A 397 18.97 -23.27 1.62
C THR A 397 19.16 -23.55 0.13
N PRO A 398 19.37 -22.51 -0.71
CA PRO A 398 19.56 -22.69 -2.16
C PRO A 398 20.97 -23.24 -2.50
N ILE A 399 21.93 -23.00 -1.63
CA ILE A 399 23.36 -23.36 -1.81
C ILE A 399 23.98 -23.75 -0.47
N ASP A 400 25.16 -24.32 -0.50
CA ASP A 400 26.04 -24.50 0.65
C ASP A 400 26.44 -23.14 1.23
N GLY A 401 26.46 -23.02 2.54
CA GLY A 401 26.81 -21.74 3.17
C GLY A 401 26.94 -21.79 4.69
N TYR A 402 27.08 -20.61 5.28
CA TYR A 402 27.04 -20.46 6.72
C TYR A 402 25.65 -20.05 7.20
N GLN A 403 25.12 -20.79 8.14
CA GLN A 403 23.86 -20.52 8.81
C GLN A 403 23.89 -19.11 9.45
N GLY A 404 22.94 -18.25 9.09
CA GLY A 404 22.77 -16.96 9.74
C GLY A 404 22.50 -17.09 11.24
N SER A 405 22.99 -16.12 12.03
CA SER A 405 22.96 -16.17 13.50
C SER A 405 21.56 -16.33 14.11
N THR A 406 20.53 -15.89 13.38
CA THR A 406 19.12 -15.93 13.81
C THR A 406 18.42 -17.25 13.51
N PHE A 407 19.12 -18.21 12.90
CA PHE A 407 18.57 -19.49 12.50
C PHE A 407 19.05 -20.64 13.37
N LYS A 408 18.27 -21.74 13.37
CA LYS A 408 18.68 -23.10 13.68
C LYS A 408 18.41 -23.97 12.47
N GLN A 409 19.20 -25.03 12.27
CA GLN A 409 18.89 -26.06 11.30
C GLN A 409 17.75 -26.94 11.87
N LEU A 410 16.74 -27.16 11.05
CA LEU A 410 15.60 -28.03 11.36
C LEU A 410 15.87 -29.40 10.74
N LEU A 411 16.12 -30.39 11.55
CA LEU A 411 16.27 -31.78 11.12
C LEU A 411 14.97 -32.53 11.35
N ILE A 412 14.34 -32.96 10.28
CA ILE A 412 13.13 -33.80 10.32
C ILE A 412 13.54 -35.27 10.24
N ASN A 413 12.89 -36.13 11.00
CA ASN A 413 13.19 -37.55 10.98
C ASN A 413 12.87 -38.15 9.60
N GLU A 414 13.77 -39.00 9.08
CA GLU A 414 13.66 -39.62 7.76
C GLU A 414 12.42 -40.51 7.55
N ASN A 415 11.85 -41.01 8.65
CA ASN A 415 10.61 -41.79 8.63
C ASN A 415 9.34 -40.90 8.48
N MET A 416 9.48 -39.56 8.52
CA MET A 416 8.40 -38.62 8.30
C MET A 416 8.47 -38.01 6.91
N ASN A 417 7.33 -37.71 6.32
CA ASN A 417 7.30 -36.88 5.13
C ASN A 417 7.67 -35.43 5.51
N GLU A 418 8.79 -34.94 4.96
CA GLU A 418 9.34 -33.63 5.29
C GLU A 418 8.31 -32.50 5.04
N GLU A 419 7.68 -32.49 3.88
CA GLU A 419 6.71 -31.45 3.53
C GLU A 419 5.45 -31.50 4.43
N TYR A 420 5.02 -32.68 4.88
CA TYR A 420 3.94 -32.80 5.85
C TYR A 420 4.27 -32.06 7.15
N VAL A 421 5.48 -32.30 7.71
CA VAL A 421 5.93 -31.63 8.94
C VAL A 421 6.04 -30.12 8.73
N LEU A 422 6.54 -29.68 7.57
CA LEU A 422 6.61 -28.25 7.22
C LEU A 422 5.24 -27.60 7.17
N GLN A 423 4.22 -28.27 6.61
CA GLN A 423 2.84 -27.75 6.59
C GLN A 423 2.27 -27.61 8.01
N ILE A 424 2.57 -28.54 8.92
CA ILE A 424 2.17 -28.43 10.32
C ILE A 424 2.85 -27.23 11.01
N ILE A 425 4.17 -27.06 10.81
CA ILE A 425 4.89 -25.91 11.36
C ILE A 425 4.28 -24.60 10.83
N ASN A 426 3.96 -24.55 9.54
CA ASN A 426 3.36 -23.38 8.89
C ASN A 426 1.97 -23.07 9.46
N LEU A 427 1.15 -24.08 9.71
CA LEU A 427 -0.16 -23.93 10.34
C LEU A 427 -0.05 -23.28 11.74
N HIS A 428 0.95 -23.69 12.53
CA HIS A 428 1.18 -23.16 13.87
C HIS A 428 2.00 -21.87 13.90
N ARG A 429 2.45 -21.36 12.74
CA ARG A 429 3.33 -20.21 12.65
C ARG A 429 2.76 -18.95 13.33
N LYS A 430 1.44 -18.71 13.24
CA LYS A 430 0.80 -17.59 13.92
C LYS A 430 0.95 -17.68 15.43
N VAL A 431 0.63 -18.84 16.01
CA VAL A 431 0.72 -19.09 17.46
C VAL A 431 2.18 -18.99 17.94
N LEU A 432 3.12 -19.55 17.19
CA LEU A 432 4.56 -19.44 17.49
C LEU A 432 5.05 -17.99 17.48
N ARG A 433 4.58 -17.19 16.54
CA ARG A 433 4.91 -15.77 16.43
C ARG A 433 4.29 -14.94 17.56
N GLU A 434 3.08 -15.24 17.98
CA GLU A 434 2.36 -14.50 19.04
C GLU A 434 2.82 -14.88 20.44
N SER A 435 3.40 -16.08 20.63
CA SER A 435 3.89 -16.62 21.91
C SER A 435 5.37 -16.40 22.15
N LYS A 436 5.99 -15.45 21.46
CA LYS A 436 7.42 -15.11 21.58
C LYS A 436 7.85 -14.82 23.01
N VAL A 437 9.11 -15.11 23.33
CA VAL A 437 9.74 -14.86 24.62
C VAL A 437 10.81 -13.80 24.45
N GLY A 438 10.92 -12.85 25.39
CA GLY A 438 11.90 -11.76 25.39
C GLY A 438 11.31 -10.43 24.94
N SER A 439 11.75 -9.35 25.61
CA SER A 439 11.22 -7.99 25.41
C SER A 439 12.00 -7.16 24.38
N ALA A 440 13.31 -7.35 24.27
CA ALA A 440 14.17 -6.56 23.38
C ALA A 440 14.36 -7.22 22.00
N ILE A 441 14.59 -8.54 21.96
CA ILE A 441 14.64 -9.34 20.73
C ILE A 441 13.67 -10.50 20.92
N PRO A 442 12.60 -10.59 20.12
CA PRO A 442 11.66 -11.70 20.22
C PRO A 442 12.33 -13.01 19.81
N HIS A 443 12.20 -14.04 20.65
CA HIS A 443 12.74 -15.38 20.39
C HIS A 443 11.60 -16.39 20.23
N LEU A 444 11.83 -17.41 19.39
CA LEU A 444 10.94 -18.56 19.27
C LEU A 444 10.79 -19.25 20.64
N ASN A 445 9.55 -19.44 21.07
CA ASN A 445 9.26 -20.25 22.25
C ASN A 445 9.54 -21.73 21.95
N LYS A 446 10.78 -22.16 22.20
CA LYS A 446 11.22 -23.52 21.92
C LYS A 446 10.47 -24.58 22.74
N LYS A 447 9.97 -24.24 23.93
CA LYS A 447 9.13 -25.16 24.74
C LYS A 447 7.80 -25.40 24.03
N LEU A 448 7.16 -24.33 23.61
CA LEU A 448 5.92 -24.39 22.86
C LEU A 448 6.12 -25.15 21.53
N PHE A 449 7.17 -24.82 20.76
CA PHE A 449 7.47 -25.51 19.51
C PHE A 449 7.61 -27.03 19.70
N LYS A 450 8.38 -27.46 20.71
CA LYS A 450 8.59 -28.87 21.03
C LYS A 450 7.30 -29.58 21.48
N ALA A 451 6.41 -28.86 22.13
CA ALA A 451 5.18 -29.37 22.69
C ALA A 451 3.98 -29.33 21.73
N ILE A 452 4.15 -28.76 20.52
CA ILE A 452 3.07 -28.77 19.51
C ILE A 452 2.65 -30.23 19.29
N GLU A 453 1.39 -30.51 19.55
CA GLU A 453 0.76 -31.82 19.27
C GLU A 453 0.50 -31.92 17.78
N VAL A 454 1.00 -32.97 17.16
CA VAL A 454 0.91 -33.20 15.72
C VAL A 454 0.13 -34.47 15.45
N PRO A 455 -0.98 -34.41 14.73
CA PRO A 455 -1.68 -35.60 14.25
C PRO A 455 -0.86 -36.27 13.16
N ILE A 456 -0.60 -37.54 13.31
CA ILE A 456 0.27 -38.31 12.43
C ILE A 456 -0.55 -39.41 11.73
N PRO A 457 -0.72 -39.32 10.40
CA PRO A 457 -1.22 -40.40 9.55
C PRO A 457 -0.11 -41.38 9.16
N SER A 458 -0.49 -42.44 8.43
CA SER A 458 0.47 -43.31 7.76
C SER A 458 1.41 -42.49 6.85
N TYR A 459 2.62 -42.99 6.59
CA TYR A 459 3.57 -42.29 5.68
C TYR A 459 2.98 -42.08 4.27
N LYS A 460 2.25 -43.10 3.75
CA LYS A 460 1.57 -43.00 2.45
C LYS A 460 0.47 -41.95 2.44
N GLU A 461 -0.26 -41.84 3.54
CA GLU A 461 -1.29 -40.80 3.66
C GLU A 461 -0.69 -39.42 3.80
N GLN A 462 0.42 -39.23 4.52
CA GLN A 462 1.17 -37.99 4.53
C GLN A 462 1.51 -37.53 3.09
N GLN A 463 1.97 -38.44 2.23
CA GLN A 463 2.24 -38.15 0.82
C GLN A 463 0.99 -37.72 0.04
N ARG A 464 -0.15 -38.41 0.22
CA ARG A 464 -1.43 -38.03 -0.42
C ARG A 464 -1.90 -36.67 0.04
N ILE A 465 -1.80 -36.37 1.33
CA ILE A 465 -2.15 -35.07 1.93
C ILE A 465 -1.30 -33.96 1.33
N VAL A 466 0.02 -34.14 1.30
CA VAL A 466 0.96 -33.14 0.72
C VAL A 466 0.66 -32.90 -0.76
N MET A 467 0.40 -33.96 -1.53
CA MET A 467 0.03 -33.81 -2.94
C MET A 467 -1.26 -33.00 -3.11
N ALA A 468 -2.29 -33.30 -2.32
CA ALA A 468 -3.57 -32.57 -2.37
C ALA A 468 -3.41 -31.10 -1.98
N ILE A 469 -2.65 -30.80 -0.92
CA ILE A 469 -2.33 -29.42 -0.50
C ILE A 469 -1.62 -28.68 -1.65
N ASN A 470 -0.59 -29.29 -2.24
CA ASN A 470 0.20 -28.65 -3.29
C ASN A 470 -0.63 -28.34 -4.54
N ILE A 471 -1.51 -29.27 -4.95
CA ILE A 471 -2.43 -29.05 -6.07
C ILE A 471 -3.36 -27.88 -5.76
N ALA A 472 -4.00 -27.89 -4.60
CA ALA A 472 -4.94 -26.84 -4.21
C ALA A 472 -4.26 -25.47 -4.06
N PHE A 473 -3.09 -25.42 -3.42
CA PHE A 473 -2.33 -24.17 -3.25
C PHE A 473 -1.88 -23.62 -4.59
N LYS A 474 -1.37 -24.45 -5.48
CA LYS A 474 -0.97 -24.03 -6.84
C LYS A 474 -2.13 -23.38 -7.60
N GLN A 475 -3.34 -23.92 -7.52
CA GLN A 475 -4.51 -23.30 -8.15
C GLN A 475 -4.87 -21.95 -7.52
N LEU A 476 -4.80 -21.84 -6.18
CA LEU A 476 -5.05 -20.58 -5.48
C LEU A 476 -3.96 -19.55 -5.76
N ASP A 477 -2.70 -19.95 -5.94
CA ASP A 477 -1.61 -19.05 -6.29
C ASP A 477 -1.75 -18.52 -7.72
N LEU A 478 -2.16 -19.35 -8.68
CA LEU A 478 -2.48 -18.90 -10.04
C LEU A 478 -3.59 -17.84 -10.07
N ILE A 479 -4.61 -17.98 -9.21
CA ILE A 479 -5.64 -16.94 -9.07
C ILE A 479 -5.01 -15.66 -8.50
N THR A 480 -4.16 -15.77 -7.48
CA THR A 480 -3.48 -14.60 -6.87
C THR A 480 -2.59 -13.87 -7.88
N GLU A 481 -1.86 -14.59 -8.71
CA GLU A 481 -0.98 -14.03 -9.75
C GLU A 481 -1.76 -13.33 -10.88
N SER A 482 -3.03 -13.69 -11.06
CA SER A 482 -3.91 -13.05 -12.07
C SER A 482 -4.58 -11.77 -11.57
N LEU A 483 -4.50 -11.45 -10.27
CA LEU A 483 -5.05 -10.24 -9.65
C LEU A 483 -4.14 -9.03 -9.75
#